data_92d492538e250694c3fb927a4fb249c9
#
_entry.id   92d492538e250694c3fb927a4fb249c9
#
_cell.length_a   1.000
_cell.length_b   1.000
_cell.length_c   1.000
_cell.angle_alpha   90.00
_cell.angle_beta   90.00
_cell.angle_gamma   90.00
#
_symmetry.space_group_name_H-M   'P 1'
#
loop_
_entity.id
_entity.type
_entity.pdbx_description
1 polymer ?
#
loop_
_entity_poly.entity_id
_entity_poly.type
_entity_poly.pdbx_seq_one_letter_code
_entity_poly.pdbx_strand_id
1 'polypeptide(L)'
;MGRAEKIIGHGTWYDKMALKVIERERKLGRSLDIIRVESGVAASGIPHIGSVSEVTRNYAISLAIKEQGYKSEFIVFSDNKDGLRSVPAGLPKWLENHLGKPVTDIPDPFGCHDSYGDHMVHLLLEALDKLGIEYKFMTAVEAYRSGLLNNEIKDILENAKRIGEIIREETGQEKYLEVLPYFPVCASCGRIYTTKAYEFLPKENKVLYVCEGMEVKGRWLEGCGYKGEADYTKGEGKLSWKAGEFAARWRALGIRFEAYGKDISDSVRVNDRISREILKYEPPLHTRYEMFLDKSGRKISKSTGNVFTPQVWFRYGSPQSMLLLTLKRFVGTRNISVTDIPRYMNELDELEDIYFGKVKVSDVMEEAKLKGLYKYCWLMKPPKKPSIHVPYNLLTYLAKVAPENSEFDFIIEKLKDYRYIRDESEVTEDLKRRIEYALNWVRDFEEITEASVELTPNEMNAIRQLIQRIEAESEAEKIQSAIFEVARQNNLKPRNFFRTLYRILLGASSGPRLGPYITAMGRRNVIEALQRRLEEAKKA
;
A
#
# COMPACT_ATOMS: atom_id res chain seq x y z
N MET A 1 -22.01 -10.57 35.48
CA MET A 1 -21.51 -11.58 34.49
C MET A 1 -21.42 -10.88 33.14
N GLY A 2 -20.22 -10.51 32.72
CA GLY A 2 -20.00 -9.92 31.40
C GLY A 2 -20.35 -10.95 30.32
N ARG A 3 -21.11 -10.55 29.30
CA ARG A 3 -21.31 -11.37 28.11
C ARG A 3 -19.93 -11.69 27.53
N ALA A 4 -19.56 -12.97 27.48
CA ALA A 4 -18.37 -13.37 26.74
C ALA A 4 -18.50 -12.83 25.31
N GLU A 5 -17.58 -11.96 24.88
CA GLU A 5 -17.60 -11.44 23.51
C GLU A 5 -17.43 -12.62 22.55
N LYS A 6 -18.41 -12.82 21.68
CA LYS A 6 -18.39 -13.90 20.68
C LYS A 6 -17.41 -13.52 19.56
N ILE A 7 -16.48 -14.41 19.26
CA ILE A 7 -15.61 -14.27 18.09
C ILE A 7 -16.47 -14.34 16.83
N ILE A 8 -16.42 -13.28 16.01
CA ILE A 8 -17.11 -13.19 14.72
C ILE A 8 -16.09 -13.55 13.64
N GLY A 9 -16.40 -14.55 12.80
CA GLY A 9 -15.51 -15.02 11.74
C GLY A 9 -14.14 -15.40 12.30
N HIS A 10 -13.09 -14.78 11.78
CA HIS A 10 -11.70 -14.97 12.22
C HIS A 10 -11.26 -13.97 13.31
N GLY A 11 -12.19 -13.24 13.92
CA GLY A 11 -11.92 -12.31 15.02
C GLY A 11 -11.40 -10.95 14.60
N THR A 12 -11.28 -10.66 13.31
CA THR A 12 -10.75 -9.41 12.81
C THR A 12 -11.82 -8.31 12.70
N TRP A 13 -11.36 -7.10 12.47
CA TRP A 13 -12.24 -5.98 12.17
C TRP A 13 -13.04 -6.21 10.86
N TYR A 14 -12.44 -6.88 9.87
CA TYR A 14 -13.05 -7.18 8.58
C TYR A 14 -14.27 -8.10 8.74
N ASP A 15 -14.17 -9.11 9.59
CA ASP A 15 -15.28 -10.03 9.88
C ASP A 15 -16.46 -9.31 10.55
N LYS A 16 -16.15 -8.42 11.50
CA LYS A 16 -17.18 -7.60 12.18
C LYS A 16 -17.86 -6.64 11.19
N MET A 17 -17.11 -6.07 10.25
CA MET A 17 -17.66 -5.17 9.23
C MET A 17 -18.50 -5.93 8.20
N ALA A 18 -18.04 -7.09 7.73
CA ALA A 18 -18.80 -7.95 6.82
C ALA A 18 -20.16 -8.33 7.42
N LEU A 19 -20.20 -8.71 8.71
CA LEU A 19 -21.45 -8.99 9.41
C LEU A 19 -22.38 -7.75 9.41
N LYS A 20 -21.85 -6.55 9.66
CA LYS A 20 -22.64 -5.32 9.60
C LYS A 20 -23.23 -5.06 8.22
N VAL A 21 -22.46 -5.32 7.16
CA VAL A 21 -22.95 -5.19 5.76
C VAL A 21 -24.11 -6.16 5.56
N ILE A 22 -23.94 -7.44 5.88
CA ILE A 22 -24.95 -8.49 5.69
C ILE A 22 -26.24 -8.16 6.47
N GLU A 23 -26.11 -7.81 7.74
CA GLU A 23 -27.27 -7.46 8.59
C GLU A 23 -28.00 -6.21 8.08
N ARG A 24 -27.24 -5.20 7.61
CA ARG A 24 -27.82 -3.98 7.04
C ARG A 24 -28.61 -4.28 5.77
N GLU A 25 -28.04 -5.02 4.84
CA GLU A 25 -28.70 -5.36 3.58
C GLU A 25 -29.96 -6.20 3.83
N ARG A 26 -29.92 -7.12 4.82
CA ARG A 26 -31.10 -7.87 5.26
C ARG A 26 -32.20 -6.94 5.82
N LYS A 27 -31.85 -5.98 6.66
CA LYS A 27 -32.80 -4.99 7.20
C LYS A 27 -33.41 -4.10 6.12
N LEU A 28 -32.68 -3.81 5.05
CA LEU A 28 -33.14 -3.06 3.90
C LEU A 28 -34.00 -3.90 2.94
N GLY A 29 -34.20 -5.19 3.21
CA GLY A 29 -34.95 -6.11 2.34
C GLY A 29 -34.29 -6.36 0.98
N ARG A 30 -32.96 -6.14 0.87
CA ARG A 30 -32.23 -6.34 -0.37
C ARG A 30 -31.75 -7.78 -0.51
N SER A 31 -31.68 -8.28 -1.77
CA SER A 31 -31.12 -9.61 -2.04
C SER A 31 -29.69 -9.72 -1.54
N LEU A 32 -29.38 -10.87 -0.93
CA LEU A 32 -28.06 -11.28 -0.50
C LEU A 32 -27.42 -12.31 -1.44
N ASP A 33 -27.99 -12.54 -2.62
CA ASP A 33 -27.46 -13.50 -3.59
C ASP A 33 -26.04 -13.17 -4.02
N ILE A 34 -25.75 -11.88 -4.23
CA ILE A 34 -24.43 -11.36 -4.51
C ILE A 34 -24.28 -10.00 -3.80
N ILE A 35 -23.31 -9.92 -2.88
CA ILE A 35 -22.96 -8.68 -2.19
C ILE A 35 -21.74 -8.08 -2.89
N ARG A 36 -21.92 -6.93 -3.55
CA ARG A 36 -20.85 -6.26 -4.29
C ARG A 36 -20.12 -5.24 -3.43
N VAL A 37 -18.80 -5.32 -3.51
CA VAL A 37 -17.85 -4.41 -2.88
C VAL A 37 -17.05 -3.72 -3.96
N GLU A 38 -16.88 -2.41 -3.88
CA GLU A 38 -16.15 -1.62 -4.88
C GLU A 38 -14.91 -0.96 -4.28
N SER A 39 -13.91 -0.75 -5.12
CA SER A 39 -12.82 0.19 -4.89
C SER A 39 -12.61 1.05 -6.14
N GLY A 40 -12.81 2.35 -6.02
CA GLY A 40 -12.48 3.30 -7.09
C GLY A 40 -10.98 3.57 -7.13
N VAL A 41 -10.37 3.51 -8.32
CA VAL A 41 -8.93 3.74 -8.50
C VAL A 41 -8.66 4.81 -9.55
N ALA A 42 -7.74 5.74 -9.22
CA ALA A 42 -7.38 6.82 -10.13
C ALA A 42 -6.35 6.36 -11.15
N ALA A 43 -6.57 6.71 -12.43
CA ALA A 43 -5.68 6.45 -13.55
C ALA A 43 -4.74 7.63 -13.90
N SER A 44 -4.73 8.72 -13.12
CA SER A 44 -4.06 9.98 -13.47
C SER A 44 -2.60 10.07 -13.04
N GLY A 45 -1.96 8.98 -12.64
CA GLY A 45 -0.53 8.95 -12.30
C GLY A 45 -0.11 7.67 -11.60
N ILE A 46 1.19 7.54 -11.36
CA ILE A 46 1.82 6.34 -10.83
C ILE A 46 1.13 5.87 -9.54
N PRO A 47 0.68 4.60 -9.43
CA PRO A 47 0.08 4.07 -8.23
C PRO A 47 1.10 3.99 -7.08
N HIS A 48 0.63 4.21 -5.87
CA HIS A 48 1.46 4.15 -4.66
C HIS A 48 0.85 3.21 -3.61
N ILE A 49 1.56 2.98 -2.52
CA ILE A 49 1.10 2.12 -1.41
C ILE A 49 -0.33 2.48 -0.94
N GLY A 50 -0.69 3.76 -0.97
CA GLY A 50 -2.05 4.21 -0.64
C GLY A 50 -3.11 3.65 -1.58
N SER A 51 -2.85 3.61 -2.90
CA SER A 51 -3.76 3.04 -3.90
C SER A 51 -3.98 1.54 -3.67
N VAL A 52 -2.90 0.80 -3.41
CA VAL A 52 -2.99 -0.64 -3.06
C VAL A 52 -3.75 -0.84 -1.76
N SER A 53 -3.50 0.02 -0.76
CA SER A 53 -4.18 -0.08 0.55
C SER A 53 -5.69 0.12 0.45
N GLU A 54 -6.15 0.97 -0.44
CA GLU A 54 -7.58 1.16 -0.72
C GLU A 54 -8.20 -0.12 -1.26
N VAL A 55 -7.60 -0.68 -2.30
CA VAL A 55 -8.07 -1.92 -2.92
C VAL A 55 -8.04 -3.10 -1.94
N THR A 56 -6.93 -3.32 -1.24
CA THR A 56 -6.77 -4.46 -0.33
C THR A 56 -7.75 -4.44 0.84
N ARG A 57 -8.07 -3.26 1.37
CA ARG A 57 -9.04 -3.10 2.46
C ARG A 57 -10.46 -3.43 2.02
N ASN A 58 -10.87 -2.95 0.85
CA ASN A 58 -12.16 -3.29 0.26
C ASN A 58 -12.23 -4.78 -0.07
N TYR A 59 -11.18 -5.33 -0.66
CA TYR A 59 -11.11 -6.77 -0.97
C TYR A 59 -11.20 -7.64 0.29
N ALA A 60 -10.56 -7.24 1.39
CA ALA A 60 -10.66 -7.98 2.65
C ALA A 60 -12.11 -8.05 3.18
N ILE A 61 -12.95 -7.03 2.95
CA ILE A 61 -14.37 -7.10 3.27
C ILE A 61 -15.10 -8.10 2.37
N SER A 62 -14.79 -8.11 1.06
CA SER A 62 -15.35 -9.09 0.14
C SER A 62 -14.98 -10.53 0.55
N LEU A 63 -13.72 -10.77 0.95
CA LEU A 63 -13.29 -12.05 1.50
C LEU A 63 -14.06 -12.41 2.80
N ALA A 64 -14.19 -11.46 3.72
CA ALA A 64 -14.91 -11.68 4.97
C ALA A 64 -16.40 -12.02 4.76
N ILE A 65 -17.03 -11.45 3.73
CA ILE A 65 -18.39 -11.78 3.32
C ILE A 65 -18.44 -13.23 2.80
N LYS A 66 -17.47 -13.64 1.98
CA LYS A 66 -17.35 -15.02 1.48
C LYS A 66 -17.16 -16.01 2.61
N GLU A 67 -16.28 -15.71 3.59
CA GLU A 67 -16.03 -16.55 4.77
C GLU A 67 -17.26 -16.68 5.69
N GLN A 68 -18.22 -15.76 5.62
CA GLN A 68 -19.50 -15.86 6.31
C GLN A 68 -20.59 -16.58 5.50
N GLY A 69 -20.23 -17.21 4.38
CA GLY A 69 -21.10 -18.07 3.57
C GLY A 69 -21.93 -17.34 2.52
N TYR A 70 -21.64 -16.08 2.21
CA TYR A 70 -22.32 -15.31 1.17
C TYR A 70 -21.46 -15.18 -0.09
N LYS A 71 -22.10 -15.09 -1.26
CA LYS A 71 -21.39 -14.75 -2.49
C LYS A 71 -21.02 -13.26 -2.46
N SER A 72 -19.77 -12.94 -2.77
CA SER A 72 -19.31 -11.57 -2.91
C SER A 72 -18.53 -11.40 -4.21
N GLU A 73 -18.81 -10.32 -4.92
CA GLU A 73 -18.08 -9.85 -6.10
C GLU A 73 -17.33 -8.58 -5.73
N PHE A 74 -16.03 -8.56 -6.00
CA PHE A 74 -15.20 -7.39 -5.79
C PHE A 74 -14.91 -6.69 -7.11
N ILE A 75 -15.23 -5.39 -7.19
CA ILE A 75 -15.09 -4.57 -8.38
C ILE A 75 -13.98 -3.55 -8.15
N VAL A 76 -13.00 -3.52 -9.05
CA VAL A 76 -12.02 -2.44 -9.16
C VAL A 76 -12.45 -1.55 -10.32
N PHE A 77 -12.89 -0.33 -9.99
CA PHE A 77 -13.38 0.64 -10.95
C PHE A 77 -12.34 1.71 -11.21
N SER A 78 -11.83 1.80 -12.45
CA SER A 78 -10.84 2.80 -12.84
C SER A 78 -11.48 4.09 -13.33
N ASP A 79 -11.15 5.22 -12.70
CA ASP A 79 -11.56 6.58 -13.12
C ASP A 79 -10.71 7.06 -14.32
N ASN A 80 -10.51 6.20 -15.33
CA ASN A 80 -9.66 6.47 -16.49
C ASN A 80 -10.23 7.52 -17.47
N LYS A 81 -11.44 8.01 -17.25
CA LYS A 81 -12.03 9.14 -18.00
C LYS A 81 -11.77 10.50 -17.35
N ASP A 82 -11.07 10.52 -16.22
CA ASP A 82 -10.63 11.77 -15.57
C ASP A 82 -9.59 12.51 -16.42
N GLY A 83 -9.65 13.84 -16.40
CA GLY A 83 -8.66 14.67 -17.05
C GLY A 83 -7.32 14.73 -16.30
N LEU A 84 -6.23 14.83 -17.03
CA LEU A 84 -4.91 15.04 -16.44
C LEU A 84 -4.85 16.44 -15.80
N ARG A 85 -4.66 16.50 -14.47
CA ARG A 85 -4.66 17.78 -13.71
C ARG A 85 -3.27 18.36 -13.50
N SER A 86 -2.25 17.54 -13.52
CA SER A 86 -0.86 17.91 -13.38
C SER A 86 0.02 16.77 -13.87
N VAL A 87 1.19 17.09 -14.41
CA VAL A 87 2.18 16.08 -14.77
C VAL A 87 2.87 15.58 -13.49
N PRO A 88 2.87 14.26 -13.20
CA PRO A 88 3.62 13.73 -12.08
C PRO A 88 5.13 13.96 -12.23
N ALA A 89 5.83 14.10 -11.10
CA ALA A 89 7.29 14.22 -11.11
C ALA A 89 7.95 13.01 -11.79
N GLY A 90 8.98 13.27 -12.59
CA GLY A 90 9.72 12.23 -13.32
C GLY A 90 9.12 11.83 -14.67
N LEU A 91 7.95 12.35 -15.04
CA LEU A 91 7.37 12.12 -16.36
C LEU A 91 7.74 13.22 -17.36
N PRO A 92 7.70 12.94 -18.69
CA PRO A 92 8.09 13.89 -19.71
C PRO A 92 7.26 15.18 -19.70
N LYS A 93 7.91 16.32 -19.84
CA LYS A 93 7.28 17.66 -19.81
C LYS A 93 6.24 17.88 -20.91
N TRP A 94 6.35 17.20 -22.06
CA TRP A 94 5.39 17.34 -23.16
C TRP A 94 3.94 16.97 -22.75
N LEU A 95 3.77 16.17 -21.68
CA LEU A 95 2.46 15.87 -21.10
C LEU A 95 1.72 17.13 -20.63
N GLU A 96 2.40 18.25 -20.39
CA GLU A 96 1.76 19.53 -20.06
C GLU A 96 0.83 20.04 -21.17
N ASN A 97 1.11 19.70 -22.44
CA ASN A 97 0.27 20.04 -23.57
C ASN A 97 -1.10 19.32 -23.54
N HIS A 98 -1.19 18.27 -22.75
CA HIS A 98 -2.38 17.43 -22.62
C HIS A 98 -3.17 17.68 -21.32
N LEU A 99 -2.78 18.69 -20.53
CA LEU A 99 -3.53 19.02 -19.31
C LEU A 99 -5.01 19.28 -19.63
N GLY A 100 -5.87 18.72 -18.80
CA GLY A 100 -7.33 18.79 -18.95
C GLY A 100 -7.94 17.80 -19.93
N LYS A 101 -7.18 17.03 -20.70
CA LYS A 101 -7.70 15.93 -21.54
C LYS A 101 -7.93 14.68 -20.69
N PRO A 102 -8.93 13.83 -21.04
CA PRO A 102 -9.06 12.51 -20.44
C PRO A 102 -7.74 11.73 -20.54
N VAL A 103 -7.36 11.02 -19.48
CA VAL A 103 -6.06 10.31 -19.46
C VAL A 103 -5.96 9.20 -20.49
N THR A 104 -7.10 8.69 -20.99
CA THR A 104 -7.18 7.72 -22.11
C THR A 104 -7.00 8.35 -23.48
N ASP A 105 -7.08 9.68 -23.58
CA ASP A 105 -6.87 10.40 -24.86
C ASP A 105 -5.45 11.02 -24.93
N ILE A 106 -4.57 10.61 -24.04
CA ILE A 106 -3.18 11.05 -23.97
C ILE A 106 -2.27 9.89 -24.35
N PRO A 107 -1.34 10.06 -25.30
CA PRO A 107 -0.38 9.00 -25.66
C PRO A 107 0.42 8.51 -24.47
N ASP A 108 0.69 7.22 -24.42
CA ASP A 108 1.57 6.63 -23.40
C ASP A 108 3.01 7.15 -23.54
N PRO A 109 3.60 7.79 -22.52
CA PRO A 109 4.97 8.31 -22.59
C PRO A 109 6.04 7.22 -22.69
N PHE A 110 5.69 5.98 -22.42
CA PHE A 110 6.59 4.82 -22.49
C PHE A 110 6.39 3.98 -23.75
N GLY A 111 5.29 4.19 -24.49
CA GLY A 111 4.99 3.53 -25.76
C GLY A 111 4.63 2.05 -25.66
N CYS A 112 4.25 1.55 -24.49
CA CYS A 112 3.92 0.13 -24.27
C CYS A 112 2.42 -0.13 -24.03
N HIS A 113 1.60 0.93 -23.94
CA HIS A 113 0.14 0.85 -23.79
C HIS A 113 -0.54 1.84 -24.76
N ASP A 114 -1.83 1.65 -24.99
CA ASP A 114 -2.62 2.48 -25.90
C ASP A 114 -2.71 3.94 -25.43
N SER A 115 -2.73 4.15 -24.11
CA SER A 115 -2.79 5.48 -23.52
C SER A 115 -2.00 5.62 -22.22
N TYR A 116 -1.76 6.87 -21.82
CA TYR A 116 -1.24 7.21 -20.51
C TYR A 116 -2.07 6.61 -19.36
N GLY A 117 -3.40 6.71 -19.48
CA GLY A 117 -4.31 6.18 -18.47
C GLY A 117 -4.20 4.66 -18.33
N ASP A 118 -4.12 3.94 -19.45
CA ASP A 118 -3.99 2.49 -19.45
C ASP A 118 -2.65 2.04 -18.85
N HIS A 119 -1.56 2.75 -19.17
CA HIS A 119 -0.26 2.49 -18.54
C HIS A 119 -0.32 2.63 -17.00
N MET A 120 -0.88 3.75 -16.51
CA MET A 120 -0.95 3.99 -15.07
C MET A 120 -1.84 2.99 -14.33
N VAL A 121 -2.92 2.56 -14.95
CA VAL A 121 -3.80 1.52 -14.40
C VAL A 121 -3.12 0.17 -14.41
N HIS A 122 -2.43 -0.18 -15.50
CA HIS A 122 -1.72 -1.46 -15.63
C HIS A 122 -0.70 -1.66 -14.51
N LEU A 123 0.06 -0.62 -14.14
CA LEU A 123 0.99 -0.68 -12.99
C LEU A 123 0.29 -1.05 -11.67
N LEU A 124 -0.96 -0.64 -11.48
CA LEU A 124 -1.74 -1.04 -10.30
C LEU A 124 -2.23 -2.47 -10.42
N LEU A 125 -2.81 -2.85 -11.57
CA LEU A 125 -3.34 -4.19 -11.79
C LEU A 125 -2.24 -5.25 -11.64
N GLU A 126 -1.05 -5.01 -12.20
CA GLU A 126 0.12 -5.87 -12.01
C GLU A 126 0.45 -6.08 -10.52
N ALA A 127 0.38 -5.01 -9.73
CA ALA A 127 0.59 -5.12 -8.28
C ALA A 127 -0.53 -5.92 -7.59
N LEU A 128 -1.79 -5.78 -8.00
CA LEU A 128 -2.92 -6.54 -7.48
C LEU A 128 -2.81 -8.03 -7.83
N ASP A 129 -2.41 -8.33 -9.05
CA ASP A 129 -2.19 -9.71 -9.53
C ASP A 129 -1.05 -10.37 -8.74
N LYS A 130 0.05 -9.63 -8.50
CA LYS A 130 1.17 -10.11 -7.68
C LYS A 130 0.78 -10.34 -6.21
N LEU A 131 -0.19 -9.59 -5.70
CA LEU A 131 -0.80 -9.83 -4.39
C LEU A 131 -1.76 -11.03 -4.39
N GLY A 132 -2.23 -11.50 -5.55
CA GLY A 132 -3.21 -12.56 -5.71
C GLY A 132 -4.65 -12.12 -5.47
N ILE A 133 -4.96 -10.84 -5.65
CA ILE A 133 -6.31 -10.28 -5.48
C ILE A 133 -7.19 -10.68 -6.68
N GLU A 134 -8.34 -11.25 -6.40
CA GLU A 134 -9.35 -11.61 -7.41
C GLU A 134 -10.37 -10.47 -7.53
N TYR A 135 -10.50 -9.88 -8.71
CA TYR A 135 -11.37 -8.73 -8.96
C TYR A 135 -12.03 -8.78 -10.34
N LYS A 136 -13.16 -8.10 -10.45
CA LYS A 136 -13.74 -7.71 -11.74
C LYS A 136 -13.26 -6.31 -12.05
N PHE A 137 -12.52 -6.17 -13.14
CA PHE A 137 -12.06 -4.87 -13.57
C PHE A 137 -13.10 -4.18 -14.43
N MET A 138 -13.33 -2.88 -14.19
CA MET A 138 -14.20 -2.02 -14.99
C MET A 138 -13.56 -0.65 -15.14
N THR A 139 -13.80 -0.01 -16.28
CA THR A 139 -13.31 1.34 -16.54
C THR A 139 -14.44 2.35 -16.68
N ALA A 140 -14.18 3.60 -16.31
CA ALA A 140 -15.14 4.67 -16.53
C ALA A 140 -15.47 4.84 -18.01
N VAL A 141 -14.47 4.77 -18.90
CA VAL A 141 -14.70 4.87 -20.35
C VAL A 141 -15.69 3.81 -20.85
N GLU A 142 -15.52 2.55 -20.43
CA GLU A 142 -16.44 1.46 -20.80
C GLU A 142 -17.84 1.67 -20.18
N ALA A 143 -17.91 2.03 -18.90
CA ALA A 143 -19.18 2.25 -18.21
C ALA A 143 -20.02 3.36 -18.86
N TYR A 144 -19.37 4.46 -19.26
CA TYR A 144 -20.06 5.56 -19.95
C TYR A 144 -20.43 5.18 -21.40
N ARG A 145 -19.54 4.56 -22.16
CA ARG A 145 -19.80 4.19 -23.57
C ARG A 145 -20.81 3.05 -23.73
N SER A 146 -20.86 2.11 -22.79
CA SER A 146 -21.85 1.03 -22.82
C SER A 146 -23.26 1.45 -22.39
N GLY A 147 -23.40 2.68 -21.89
CA GLY A 147 -24.67 3.17 -21.38
C GLY A 147 -25.04 2.65 -19.99
N LEU A 148 -24.11 1.98 -19.28
CA LEU A 148 -24.34 1.43 -17.93
C LEU A 148 -24.88 2.47 -16.94
N LEU A 149 -24.48 3.75 -17.10
CA LEU A 149 -24.83 4.85 -16.21
C LEU A 149 -25.92 5.78 -16.79
N ASN A 150 -26.51 5.46 -17.94
CA ASN A 150 -27.41 6.38 -18.66
C ASN A 150 -28.62 6.81 -17.82
N ASN A 151 -29.24 5.89 -17.09
CA ASN A 151 -30.39 6.20 -16.24
C ASN A 151 -30.00 7.13 -15.09
N GLU A 152 -28.88 6.86 -14.46
CA GLU A 152 -28.33 7.65 -13.36
C GLU A 152 -27.92 9.05 -13.83
N ILE A 153 -27.26 9.15 -14.98
CA ILE A 153 -26.88 10.44 -15.58
C ILE A 153 -28.12 11.27 -15.87
N LYS A 154 -29.15 10.68 -16.46
CA LYS A 154 -30.43 11.36 -16.74
C LYS A 154 -31.06 11.86 -15.46
N ASP A 155 -31.25 11.00 -14.45
CA ASP A 155 -31.85 11.37 -13.17
C ASP A 155 -31.07 12.52 -12.49
N ILE A 156 -29.73 12.50 -12.56
CA ILE A 156 -28.87 13.54 -12.01
C ILE A 156 -29.00 14.86 -12.78
N LEU A 157 -29.04 14.83 -14.10
CA LEU A 157 -29.18 16.04 -14.94
C LEU A 157 -30.57 16.68 -14.79
N GLU A 158 -31.63 15.88 -14.73
CA GLU A 158 -33.00 16.37 -14.50
C GLU A 158 -33.15 17.03 -13.11
N ASN A 159 -32.33 16.62 -12.13
CA ASN A 159 -32.36 17.15 -10.77
C ASN A 159 -31.13 18.04 -10.43
N ALA A 160 -30.46 18.59 -11.45
CA ALA A 160 -29.21 19.33 -11.27
C ALA A 160 -29.33 20.50 -10.27
N LYS A 161 -30.46 21.22 -10.26
CA LYS A 161 -30.72 22.30 -9.30
C LYS A 161 -30.71 21.80 -7.85
N ARG A 162 -31.46 20.71 -7.57
CA ARG A 162 -31.47 20.11 -6.21
C ARG A 162 -30.11 19.60 -5.80
N ILE A 163 -29.33 19.03 -6.73
CA ILE A 163 -27.94 18.61 -6.49
C ILE A 163 -27.07 19.80 -6.14
N GLY A 164 -27.20 20.93 -6.85
CA GLY A 164 -26.49 22.17 -6.50
C GLY A 164 -26.81 22.66 -5.08
N GLU A 165 -28.06 22.58 -4.67
CA GLU A 165 -28.50 22.90 -3.29
C GLU A 165 -27.87 21.93 -2.27
N ILE A 166 -27.87 20.61 -2.51
CA ILE A 166 -27.24 19.60 -1.65
C ILE A 166 -25.75 19.92 -1.48
N ILE A 167 -25.04 20.23 -2.58
CA ILE A 167 -23.62 20.55 -2.53
C ILE A 167 -23.36 21.81 -1.70
N ARG A 168 -24.17 22.85 -1.87
CA ARG A 168 -24.08 24.08 -1.07
C ARG A 168 -24.33 23.80 0.41
N GLU A 169 -25.38 23.03 0.74
CA GLU A 169 -25.71 22.66 2.12
C GLU A 169 -24.58 21.87 2.80
N GLU A 170 -23.93 20.94 2.09
CA GLU A 170 -22.88 20.06 2.65
C GLU A 170 -21.47 20.69 2.66
N THR A 171 -21.16 21.55 1.69
CA THR A 171 -19.78 22.01 1.45
C THR A 171 -19.61 23.52 1.35
N GLY A 172 -20.70 24.28 1.27
CA GLY A 172 -20.69 25.72 1.01
C GLY A 172 -20.35 26.11 -0.44
N GLN A 173 -20.16 25.15 -1.35
CA GLN A 173 -19.81 25.42 -2.75
C GLN A 173 -21.05 25.77 -3.57
N GLU A 174 -21.05 26.91 -4.26
CA GLU A 174 -22.18 27.42 -5.03
C GLU A 174 -22.08 27.14 -6.54
N LYS A 175 -20.92 26.70 -7.03
CA LYS A 175 -20.67 26.47 -8.46
C LYS A 175 -21.79 25.68 -9.15
N TYR A 176 -22.29 24.62 -8.52
CA TYR A 176 -23.29 23.73 -9.09
C TYR A 176 -24.74 24.24 -9.01
N LEU A 177 -24.96 25.46 -8.52
CA LEU A 177 -26.23 26.19 -8.69
C LEU A 177 -26.37 26.75 -10.11
N GLU A 178 -25.22 26.98 -10.79
CA GLU A 178 -25.19 27.62 -12.12
C GLU A 178 -24.67 26.68 -13.22
N VAL A 179 -23.98 25.58 -12.85
CA VAL A 179 -23.34 24.67 -13.78
C VAL A 179 -23.89 23.27 -13.56
N LEU A 180 -24.19 22.56 -14.65
CA LEU A 180 -24.62 21.17 -14.57
C LEU A 180 -23.51 20.27 -14.02
N PRO A 181 -23.86 19.19 -13.26
CA PRO A 181 -22.90 18.28 -12.67
C PRO A 181 -22.29 17.29 -13.69
N TYR A 182 -22.05 17.76 -14.90
CA TYR A 182 -21.53 16.98 -16.03
C TYR A 182 -20.38 17.71 -16.71
N PHE A 183 -19.34 16.99 -17.07
CA PHE A 183 -18.19 17.48 -17.79
C PHE A 183 -18.17 16.90 -19.21
N PRO A 184 -18.66 17.64 -20.22
CA PRO A 184 -18.47 17.26 -21.62
C PRO A 184 -16.99 17.22 -22.00
N VAL A 185 -16.60 16.30 -22.87
CA VAL A 185 -15.33 16.39 -23.58
C VAL A 185 -15.48 17.38 -24.73
N CYS A 186 -14.66 18.42 -24.77
CA CYS A 186 -14.75 19.42 -25.83
C CYS A 186 -14.45 18.80 -27.20
N ALA A 187 -15.39 18.86 -28.12
CA ALA A 187 -15.25 18.28 -29.46
C ALA A 187 -14.12 18.96 -30.29
N SER A 188 -13.72 20.19 -29.95
CA SER A 188 -12.66 20.92 -30.63
C SER A 188 -11.27 20.62 -30.07
N CYS A 189 -11.07 20.75 -28.74
CA CYS A 189 -9.71 20.64 -28.14
C CYS A 189 -9.50 19.36 -27.33
N GLY A 190 -10.51 18.50 -27.15
CA GLY A 190 -10.45 17.24 -26.41
C GLY A 190 -10.33 17.38 -24.88
N ARG A 191 -10.41 18.58 -24.31
CA ARG A 191 -10.30 18.79 -22.86
C ARG A 191 -11.64 18.59 -22.19
N ILE A 192 -11.63 17.97 -21.00
CA ILE A 192 -12.84 17.71 -20.21
C ILE A 192 -13.01 18.73 -19.06
N TYR A 193 -11.92 19.31 -18.55
CA TYR A 193 -12.02 20.22 -17.41
C TYR A 193 -12.19 21.70 -17.80
N THR A 194 -12.06 22.03 -19.08
CA THR A 194 -12.25 23.40 -19.56
C THR A 194 -13.69 23.68 -20.03
N THR A 195 -14.56 22.67 -19.99
CA THR A 195 -15.96 22.80 -20.41
C THR A 195 -16.87 23.17 -19.25
N LYS A 196 -17.81 24.05 -19.53
CA LYS A 196 -18.91 24.44 -18.65
C LYS A 196 -20.23 24.02 -19.29
N ALA A 197 -20.89 23.02 -18.70
CA ALA A 197 -22.20 22.56 -19.11
C ALA A 197 -23.27 23.46 -18.49
N TYR A 198 -24.20 24.00 -19.30
CA TYR A 198 -25.14 24.99 -18.85
C TYR A 198 -26.61 24.63 -19.13
N GLU A 199 -26.91 23.73 -20.08
CA GLU A 199 -28.26 23.34 -20.42
C GLU A 199 -28.37 21.85 -20.73
N PHE A 200 -29.41 21.19 -20.26
CA PHE A 200 -29.72 19.80 -20.53
C PHE A 200 -30.98 19.70 -21.43
N LEU A 201 -30.86 18.98 -22.52
CA LEU A 201 -31.90 18.71 -23.50
C LEU A 201 -32.38 17.24 -23.37
N PRO A 202 -33.33 16.94 -22.47
CA PRO A 202 -33.65 15.53 -22.12
C PRO A 202 -34.24 14.73 -23.27
N LYS A 203 -34.95 15.38 -24.23
CA LYS A 203 -35.54 14.72 -25.41
C LYS A 203 -34.48 14.29 -26.43
N GLU A 204 -33.32 14.97 -26.44
CA GLU A 204 -32.22 14.74 -27.37
C GLU A 204 -31.09 13.96 -26.72
N ASN A 205 -31.13 13.69 -25.41
CA ASN A 205 -30.06 13.12 -24.61
C ASN A 205 -28.78 13.95 -24.65
N LYS A 206 -28.88 15.27 -24.79
CA LYS A 206 -27.75 16.17 -24.99
C LYS A 206 -27.55 17.16 -23.85
N VAL A 207 -26.30 17.54 -23.67
CA VAL A 207 -25.88 18.60 -22.76
C VAL A 207 -25.15 19.67 -23.57
N LEU A 208 -25.63 20.92 -23.49
CA LEU A 208 -24.99 22.06 -24.13
C LEU A 208 -23.86 22.59 -23.25
N TYR A 209 -22.76 22.96 -23.87
CA TYR A 209 -21.59 23.45 -23.17
C TYR A 209 -20.81 24.50 -23.94
N VAL A 210 -19.95 25.21 -23.20
CA VAL A 210 -18.93 26.10 -23.74
C VAL A 210 -17.57 25.74 -23.14
N CYS A 211 -16.52 25.80 -23.95
CA CYS A 211 -15.14 25.56 -23.50
C CYS A 211 -14.48 26.90 -23.12
N GLU A 212 -14.71 27.36 -21.88
CA GLU A 212 -14.26 28.68 -21.38
C GLU A 212 -12.91 28.64 -20.71
N GLY A 213 -12.52 27.49 -20.19
CA GLY A 213 -11.37 27.32 -19.30
C GLY A 213 -11.78 27.07 -17.85
N MET A 214 -10.83 26.61 -17.05
CA MET A 214 -11.07 26.33 -15.63
C MET A 214 -9.76 26.35 -14.84
N GLU A 215 -9.86 26.77 -13.59
CA GLU A 215 -8.76 26.61 -12.66
C GLU A 215 -8.61 25.13 -12.23
N VAL A 216 -7.42 24.58 -12.41
CA VAL A 216 -7.07 23.22 -12.04
C VAL A 216 -5.79 23.22 -11.21
N LYS A 217 -5.89 22.85 -9.93
CA LYS A 217 -4.75 22.86 -8.99
C LYS A 217 -3.98 24.19 -8.94
N GLY A 218 -4.69 25.32 -8.89
CA GLY A 218 -4.08 26.63 -8.80
C GLY A 218 -3.49 27.17 -10.12
N ARG A 219 -3.74 26.46 -11.24
CA ARG A 219 -3.35 26.89 -12.59
C ARG A 219 -4.60 27.07 -13.44
N TRP A 220 -4.71 28.20 -14.13
CA TRP A 220 -5.73 28.40 -15.13
C TRP A 220 -5.43 27.62 -16.40
N LEU A 221 -6.35 26.78 -16.85
CA LEU A 221 -6.31 26.11 -18.15
C LEU A 221 -7.26 26.84 -19.10
N GLU A 222 -6.70 27.42 -20.17
CA GLU A 222 -7.49 28.14 -21.17
C GLU A 222 -8.43 27.19 -21.92
N GLY A 223 -9.66 27.64 -22.13
CA GLY A 223 -10.59 27.00 -23.06
C GLY A 223 -10.29 27.43 -24.51
N CYS A 224 -10.88 26.73 -25.47
CA CYS A 224 -10.77 27.07 -26.89
C CYS A 224 -11.92 27.93 -27.42
N GLY A 225 -12.86 28.34 -26.58
CA GLY A 225 -14.03 29.13 -26.94
C GLY A 225 -15.14 28.35 -27.67
N TYR A 226 -14.94 27.05 -27.95
CA TYR A 226 -15.90 26.24 -28.68
C TYR A 226 -17.22 26.08 -27.89
N LYS A 227 -18.36 26.29 -28.58
CA LYS A 227 -19.72 26.00 -28.09
C LYS A 227 -20.22 24.74 -28.80
N GLY A 228 -20.66 23.77 -28.02
CA GLY A 228 -21.10 22.49 -28.58
C GLY A 228 -22.14 21.79 -27.73
N GLU A 229 -22.47 20.62 -28.17
CA GLU A 229 -23.35 19.68 -27.51
C GLU A 229 -22.65 18.35 -27.31
N ALA A 230 -22.99 17.64 -26.23
CA ALA A 230 -22.47 16.32 -25.91
C ALA A 230 -23.62 15.36 -25.64
N ASP A 231 -23.63 14.23 -26.31
CA ASP A 231 -24.58 13.14 -26.09
C ASP A 231 -24.07 12.25 -24.94
N TYR A 232 -24.76 12.35 -23.80
CA TYR A 232 -24.32 11.57 -22.62
C TYR A 232 -24.48 10.07 -22.82
N THR A 233 -25.39 9.61 -23.70
CA THR A 233 -25.59 8.18 -23.98
C THR A 233 -24.48 7.55 -24.79
N LYS A 234 -23.67 8.37 -25.47
CA LYS A 234 -22.47 7.96 -26.20
C LYS A 234 -21.19 8.09 -25.37
N GLY A 235 -21.32 8.52 -24.13
CA GLY A 235 -20.17 8.75 -23.27
C GLY A 235 -19.31 9.94 -23.69
N GLU A 236 -19.88 10.98 -24.29
CA GLU A 236 -19.17 12.20 -24.73
C GLU A 236 -18.83 13.16 -23.57
N GLY A 237 -18.88 12.68 -22.34
CA GLY A 237 -18.52 13.38 -21.12
C GLY A 237 -18.59 12.44 -19.93
N LYS A 238 -18.55 13.01 -18.71
CA LYS A 238 -18.72 12.27 -17.46
C LYS A 238 -19.39 13.13 -16.38
N LEU A 239 -19.96 12.49 -15.39
CA LEU A 239 -20.43 13.16 -14.17
C LEU A 239 -19.25 13.68 -13.35
N SER A 240 -19.48 14.74 -12.58
CA SER A 240 -18.54 15.16 -11.56
C SER A 240 -18.55 14.15 -10.39
N TRP A 241 -17.37 13.65 -10.00
CA TRP A 241 -17.24 12.77 -8.85
C TRP A 241 -17.70 13.44 -7.53
N LYS A 242 -17.65 14.76 -7.46
CA LYS A 242 -18.21 15.54 -6.34
C LYS A 242 -19.73 15.66 -6.38
N ALA A 243 -20.37 15.41 -7.52
CA ALA A 243 -21.76 15.78 -7.77
C ALA A 243 -22.53 14.66 -8.47
N GLY A 244 -22.38 13.42 -8.01
CA GLY A 244 -23.25 12.32 -8.43
C GLY A 244 -22.55 11.10 -9.05
N GLU A 245 -21.28 11.16 -9.43
CA GLU A 245 -20.63 10.01 -10.07
C GLU A 245 -20.55 8.77 -9.16
N PHE A 246 -20.20 8.96 -7.88
CA PHE A 246 -20.19 7.85 -6.93
C PHE A 246 -21.59 7.27 -6.74
N ALA A 247 -22.59 8.12 -6.53
CA ALA A 247 -23.98 7.69 -6.37
C ALA A 247 -24.48 6.92 -7.60
N ALA A 248 -24.13 7.37 -8.80
CA ALA A 248 -24.46 6.70 -10.06
C ALA A 248 -23.87 5.29 -10.12
N ARG A 249 -22.57 5.15 -9.82
CA ARG A 249 -21.90 3.84 -9.79
C ARG A 249 -22.53 2.90 -8.75
N TRP A 250 -22.77 3.41 -7.53
CA TRP A 250 -23.36 2.60 -6.45
C TRP A 250 -24.70 2.00 -6.85
N ARG A 251 -25.58 2.79 -7.47
CA ARG A 251 -26.89 2.31 -7.94
C ARG A 251 -26.74 1.36 -9.12
N ALA A 252 -26.03 1.77 -10.17
CA ALA A 252 -25.92 1.00 -11.41
C ALA A 252 -25.25 -0.36 -11.20
N LEU A 253 -24.23 -0.42 -10.33
CA LEU A 253 -23.51 -1.66 -10.01
C LEU A 253 -24.09 -2.41 -8.82
N GLY A 254 -25.01 -1.81 -8.07
CA GLY A 254 -25.57 -2.42 -6.87
C GLY A 254 -24.57 -2.60 -5.75
N ILE A 255 -23.70 -1.62 -5.52
CA ILE A 255 -22.64 -1.66 -4.51
C ILE A 255 -23.23 -1.63 -3.09
N ARG A 256 -22.68 -2.43 -2.19
CA ARG A 256 -23.11 -2.58 -0.79
C ARG A 256 -22.09 -2.11 0.22
N PHE A 257 -20.81 -2.11 -0.15
CA PHE A 257 -19.73 -1.61 0.68
C PHE A 257 -18.65 -0.93 -0.17
N GLU A 258 -18.15 0.21 0.32
CA GLU A 258 -16.99 0.90 -0.20
C GLU A 258 -16.29 1.65 0.93
N ALA A 259 -15.00 1.39 1.15
CA ALA A 259 -14.17 2.19 2.04
C ALA A 259 -13.51 3.32 1.24
N TYR A 260 -13.38 4.49 1.86
CA TYR A 260 -12.84 5.67 1.19
C TYR A 260 -11.80 6.42 2.03
N GLY A 261 -10.89 7.12 1.36
CA GLY A 261 -9.89 7.96 1.99
C GLY A 261 -10.50 9.24 2.59
N LYS A 262 -9.97 9.70 3.70
CA LYS A 262 -10.41 10.90 4.42
C LYS A 262 -10.52 12.15 3.53
N ASP A 263 -9.70 12.25 2.50
CA ASP A 263 -9.60 13.40 1.61
C ASP A 263 -10.81 13.59 0.69
N ILE A 264 -11.66 12.57 0.52
CA ILE A 264 -12.90 12.65 -0.26
C ILE A 264 -14.18 12.62 0.59
N SER A 265 -14.05 12.78 1.91
CA SER A 265 -15.20 12.66 2.85
C SER A 265 -16.38 13.57 2.49
N ASP A 266 -16.12 14.81 2.08
CA ASP A 266 -17.17 15.76 1.71
C ASP A 266 -17.91 15.28 0.46
N SER A 267 -17.18 14.74 -0.51
CA SER A 267 -17.78 14.22 -1.74
C SER A 267 -18.62 12.98 -1.48
N VAL A 268 -18.19 12.10 -0.57
CA VAL A 268 -18.99 10.93 -0.17
C VAL A 268 -20.29 11.37 0.50
N ARG A 269 -20.26 12.33 1.44
CA ARG A 269 -21.50 12.86 2.07
C ARG A 269 -22.47 13.44 1.06
N VAL A 270 -21.98 14.20 0.09
CA VAL A 270 -22.80 14.73 -1.01
C VAL A 270 -23.43 13.60 -1.83
N ASN A 271 -22.61 12.61 -2.23
CA ASN A 271 -23.09 11.48 -3.03
C ASN A 271 -24.06 10.58 -2.24
N ASP A 272 -23.90 10.42 -0.93
CA ASP A 272 -24.86 9.73 -0.06
C ASP A 272 -26.24 10.37 -0.13
N ARG A 273 -26.30 11.70 -0.10
CA ARG A 273 -27.57 12.42 -0.21
C ARG A 273 -28.15 12.33 -1.61
N ILE A 274 -27.33 12.49 -2.65
CA ILE A 274 -27.76 12.32 -4.05
C ILE A 274 -28.34 10.92 -4.25
N SER A 275 -27.67 9.90 -3.75
CA SER A 275 -28.11 8.51 -3.83
C SER A 275 -29.49 8.33 -3.20
N ARG A 276 -29.74 8.86 -2.00
CA ARG A 276 -31.03 8.74 -1.30
C ARG A 276 -32.11 9.65 -1.90
N GLU A 277 -31.79 10.95 -2.05
CA GLU A 277 -32.79 11.96 -2.40
C GLU A 277 -33.15 11.92 -3.88
N ILE A 278 -32.20 11.69 -4.77
CA ILE A 278 -32.39 11.73 -6.22
C ILE A 278 -32.53 10.31 -6.80
N LEU A 279 -31.54 9.46 -6.60
CA LEU A 279 -31.51 8.13 -7.21
C LEU A 279 -32.36 7.09 -6.49
N LYS A 280 -32.94 7.41 -5.33
CA LYS A 280 -33.76 6.50 -4.51
C LYS A 280 -33.05 5.17 -4.20
N TYR A 281 -31.75 5.25 -4.05
CA TYR A 281 -30.89 4.12 -3.70
C TYR A 281 -30.20 4.40 -2.36
N GLU A 282 -30.37 3.49 -1.38
CA GLU A 282 -29.64 3.61 -0.11
C GLU A 282 -28.16 3.36 -0.38
N PRO A 283 -27.25 4.31 -0.07
CA PRO A 283 -25.83 4.19 -0.41
C PRO A 283 -25.17 2.98 0.25
N PRO A 284 -23.98 2.57 -0.20
CA PRO A 284 -23.21 1.51 0.46
C PRO A 284 -22.94 1.81 1.94
N LEU A 285 -22.65 0.78 2.73
CA LEU A 285 -22.05 1.00 4.02
C LEU A 285 -20.60 1.46 3.80
N HIS A 286 -20.21 2.55 4.42
CA HIS A 286 -18.91 3.14 4.26
C HIS A 286 -18.01 2.98 5.49
N THR A 287 -16.70 2.98 5.25
CA THR A 287 -15.71 3.19 6.30
C THR A 287 -14.61 4.10 5.79
N ARG A 288 -14.37 5.19 6.55
CA ARG A 288 -13.30 6.14 6.26
C ARG A 288 -11.97 5.63 6.80
N TYR A 289 -10.90 5.72 6.01
CA TYR A 289 -9.54 5.42 6.46
C TYR A 289 -8.62 6.64 6.32
N GLU A 290 -7.56 6.66 7.13
CA GLU A 290 -6.53 7.68 7.10
C GLU A 290 -5.46 7.35 6.05
N MET A 291 -4.76 8.39 5.58
CA MET A 291 -3.74 8.29 4.55
C MET A 291 -2.39 7.81 5.13
N PHE A 292 -1.54 7.23 4.26
CA PHE A 292 -0.13 7.04 4.58
C PHE A 292 0.64 8.34 4.41
N LEU A 293 1.57 8.58 5.34
CA LEU A 293 2.49 9.70 5.31
C LEU A 293 3.93 9.19 5.13
N ASP A 294 4.80 10.03 4.58
CA ASP A 294 6.24 9.77 4.59
C ASP A 294 6.84 10.03 6.00
N LYS A 295 8.12 9.73 6.17
CA LYS A 295 8.82 9.96 7.47
C LYS A 295 8.82 11.42 7.93
N SER A 296 8.66 12.37 7.01
CA SER A 296 8.56 13.80 7.33
C SER A 296 7.14 14.22 7.71
N GLY A 297 6.19 13.30 7.73
CA GLY A 297 4.77 13.57 8.02
C GLY A 297 3.99 14.14 6.84
N ARG A 298 4.56 14.14 5.62
CA ARG A 298 3.87 14.60 4.41
C ARG A 298 3.11 13.44 3.77
N LYS A 299 1.95 13.72 3.20
CA LYS A 299 1.18 12.72 2.44
C LYS A 299 2.03 12.15 1.31
N ILE A 300 2.11 10.83 1.23
CA ILE A 300 2.68 10.16 0.05
C ILE A 300 1.76 10.46 -1.13
N SER A 301 2.27 11.15 -2.13
CA SER A 301 1.46 11.56 -3.27
C SER A 301 2.28 11.68 -4.56
N LYS A 302 1.58 11.50 -5.68
CA LYS A 302 2.12 11.55 -7.03
C LYS A 302 2.72 12.93 -7.40
N SER A 303 2.17 14.00 -6.83
CA SER A 303 2.57 15.38 -7.17
C SER A 303 3.78 15.88 -6.41
N THR A 304 4.19 15.24 -5.32
CA THR A 304 5.31 15.67 -4.46
C THR A 304 6.60 14.89 -4.71
N GLY A 305 6.59 13.89 -5.61
CA GLY A 305 7.78 13.11 -5.95
C GLY A 305 8.25 12.12 -4.87
N ASN A 306 7.53 12.03 -3.72
CA ASN A 306 7.84 11.08 -2.65
C ASN A 306 7.04 9.76 -2.81
N VAL A 307 6.93 9.27 -4.03
CA VAL A 307 6.09 8.10 -4.35
C VAL A 307 6.75 6.83 -3.85
N PHE A 308 6.09 6.13 -2.95
CA PHE A 308 6.45 4.77 -2.56
C PHE A 308 5.50 3.80 -3.28
N THR A 309 6.00 3.16 -4.35
CA THR A 309 5.21 2.27 -5.21
C THR A 309 5.17 0.84 -4.69
N PRO A 310 4.16 0.04 -5.06
CA PRO A 310 4.13 -1.39 -4.74
C PRO A 310 5.31 -2.16 -5.37
N GLN A 311 5.77 -1.77 -6.56
CA GLN A 311 6.94 -2.39 -7.21
C GLN A 311 8.20 -2.25 -6.36
N VAL A 312 8.40 -1.08 -5.74
CA VAL A 312 9.51 -0.88 -4.77
C VAL A 312 9.37 -1.80 -3.56
N TRP A 313 8.14 -2.00 -3.04
CA TRP A 313 7.95 -2.97 -1.96
C TRP A 313 8.34 -4.38 -2.38
N PHE A 314 7.85 -4.85 -3.52
CA PHE A 314 8.10 -6.21 -4.01
C PHE A 314 9.56 -6.49 -4.39
N ARG A 315 10.38 -5.48 -4.52
CA ARG A 315 11.82 -5.62 -4.70
C ARG A 315 12.53 -6.07 -3.41
N TYR A 316 11.95 -5.74 -2.24
CA TYR A 316 12.59 -5.96 -0.94
C TYR A 316 11.73 -6.73 0.06
N GLY A 317 10.51 -7.06 -0.26
CA GLY A 317 9.59 -7.74 0.64
C GLY A 317 8.50 -8.53 -0.07
N SER A 318 7.93 -9.48 0.66
CA SER A 318 6.90 -10.37 0.13
C SER A 318 5.56 -9.66 -0.08
N PRO A 319 4.71 -10.18 -1.00
CA PRO A 319 3.32 -9.75 -1.13
C PRO A 319 2.54 -9.80 0.19
N GLN A 320 2.75 -10.85 0.99
CA GLN A 320 2.10 -11.04 2.29
C GLN A 320 2.50 -9.98 3.31
N SER A 321 3.76 -9.53 3.30
CA SER A 321 4.22 -8.44 4.16
C SER A 321 3.61 -7.08 3.76
N MET A 322 3.31 -6.87 2.47
CA MET A 322 2.56 -5.71 2.00
C MET A 322 1.09 -5.80 2.44
N LEU A 323 0.46 -6.97 2.33
CA LEU A 323 -0.89 -7.18 2.85
C LEU A 323 -0.95 -6.94 4.35
N LEU A 324 0.07 -7.37 5.12
CA LEU A 324 0.17 -7.04 6.54
C LEU A 324 0.21 -5.54 6.79
N LEU A 325 1.04 -4.79 6.05
CA LEU A 325 1.05 -3.33 6.13
C LEU A 325 -0.36 -2.75 5.95
N THR A 326 -1.07 -3.17 4.91
CA THR A 326 -2.34 -2.55 4.54
C THR A 326 -3.50 -2.98 5.44
N LEU A 327 -3.48 -4.22 5.95
CA LEU A 327 -4.59 -4.85 6.68
C LEU A 327 -4.45 -4.81 8.21
N LYS A 328 -3.25 -4.64 8.76
CA LYS A 328 -3.02 -4.64 10.23
C LYS A 328 -3.85 -3.60 10.97
N ARG A 329 -4.06 -2.43 10.37
CA ARG A 329 -4.86 -1.34 10.93
C ARG A 329 -5.72 -0.70 9.85
N PHE A 330 -7.00 -0.60 10.12
CA PHE A 330 -7.92 0.12 9.24
C PHE A 330 -7.90 1.62 9.52
N VAL A 331 -7.89 2.03 10.77
CA VAL A 331 -7.95 3.42 11.23
C VAL A 331 -6.59 3.87 11.77
N GLY A 332 -6.29 5.14 11.62
CA GLY A 332 -5.08 5.80 12.13
C GLY A 332 -4.03 6.07 11.05
N THR A 333 -3.52 7.29 11.05
CA THR A 333 -2.41 7.71 10.18
C THR A 333 -1.15 6.92 10.50
N ARG A 334 -0.40 6.54 9.47
CA ARG A 334 0.88 5.85 9.61
C ARG A 334 1.94 6.46 8.72
N ASN A 335 3.10 6.71 9.31
CA ASN A 335 4.30 7.04 8.55
C ASN A 335 4.93 5.75 8.05
N ILE A 336 5.26 5.72 6.77
CA ILE A 336 5.83 4.53 6.10
C ILE A 336 6.94 4.93 5.16
N SER A 337 7.96 4.12 5.09
CA SER A 337 9.04 4.22 4.12
C SER A 337 9.58 2.85 3.76
N VAL A 338 10.43 2.78 2.76
CA VAL A 338 11.14 1.56 2.36
C VAL A 338 11.82 0.88 3.55
N THR A 339 12.43 1.65 4.46
CA THR A 339 13.15 1.11 5.64
C THR A 339 12.26 0.40 6.66
N ASP A 340 10.94 0.43 6.49
CA ASP A 340 10.00 -0.34 7.33
C ASP A 340 9.76 -1.76 6.80
N ILE A 341 10.16 -2.09 5.56
CA ILE A 341 9.91 -3.40 4.95
C ILE A 341 10.50 -4.56 5.78
N PRO A 342 11.77 -4.50 6.27
CA PRO A 342 12.32 -5.55 7.12
C PRO A 342 11.48 -5.84 8.37
N ARG A 343 10.93 -4.80 8.98
CA ARG A 343 10.04 -4.94 10.14
C ARG A 343 8.76 -5.69 9.81
N TYR A 344 8.12 -5.39 8.67
CA TYR A 344 6.90 -6.08 8.26
C TYR A 344 7.17 -7.52 7.84
N MET A 345 8.36 -7.84 7.30
CA MET A 345 8.77 -9.21 7.04
C MET A 345 8.90 -10.02 8.33
N ASN A 346 9.61 -9.49 9.34
CA ASN A 346 9.77 -10.14 10.63
C ASN A 346 8.44 -10.27 11.39
N GLU A 347 7.59 -9.25 11.33
CA GLU A 347 6.27 -9.28 11.97
C GLU A 347 5.33 -10.32 11.32
N LEU A 348 5.45 -10.55 10.01
CA LEU A 348 4.71 -11.62 9.34
C LEU A 348 5.14 -13.00 9.87
N ASP A 349 6.44 -13.19 10.12
CA ASP A 349 6.98 -14.42 10.70
C ASP A 349 6.46 -14.65 12.14
N GLU A 350 6.37 -13.58 12.94
CA GLU A 350 5.77 -13.64 14.28
C GLU A 350 4.30 -14.05 14.22
N LEU A 351 3.53 -13.52 13.27
CA LEU A 351 2.13 -13.91 13.05
C LEU A 351 2.01 -15.37 12.61
N GLU A 352 2.94 -15.86 11.78
CA GLU A 352 2.99 -17.25 11.36
C GLU A 352 3.23 -18.19 12.56
N ASP A 353 4.17 -17.83 13.44
CA ASP A 353 4.45 -18.63 14.65
C ASP A 353 3.25 -18.68 15.61
N ILE A 354 2.47 -17.60 15.72
CA ILE A 354 1.21 -17.59 16.46
C ILE A 354 0.16 -18.47 15.76
N TYR A 355 0.06 -18.35 14.42
CA TYR A 355 -0.92 -19.12 13.64
C TYR A 355 -0.71 -20.63 13.77
N PHE A 356 0.54 -21.08 13.69
CA PHE A 356 0.90 -22.50 13.85
C PHE A 356 1.06 -22.96 15.30
N GLY A 357 0.82 -22.08 16.28
CA GLY A 357 0.84 -22.42 17.71
C GLY A 357 2.24 -22.60 18.32
N LYS A 358 3.30 -22.13 17.63
CA LYS A 358 4.65 -22.10 18.20
C LYS A 358 4.78 -21.04 19.31
N VAL A 359 4.04 -19.94 19.17
CA VAL A 359 3.93 -18.87 20.16
C VAL A 359 2.51 -18.83 20.70
N LYS A 360 2.37 -18.87 22.04
CA LYS A 360 1.07 -18.81 22.72
C LYS A 360 0.70 -17.37 23.06
N VAL A 361 -0.54 -17.00 22.77
CA VAL A 361 -1.13 -15.72 23.19
C VAL A 361 -2.13 -16.01 24.30
N SER A 362 -2.03 -15.31 25.43
CA SER A 362 -2.85 -15.57 26.62
C SER A 362 -4.31 -15.14 26.47
N ASP A 363 -4.56 -14.09 25.68
CA ASP A 363 -5.90 -13.57 25.41
C ASP A 363 -6.47 -14.26 24.17
N VAL A 364 -7.58 -14.95 24.34
CA VAL A 364 -8.26 -15.74 23.28
C VAL A 364 -8.76 -14.86 22.14
N MET A 365 -9.22 -13.64 22.45
CA MET A 365 -9.74 -12.71 21.44
C MET A 365 -8.58 -12.13 20.60
N GLU A 366 -7.47 -11.79 21.27
CA GLU A 366 -6.27 -11.31 20.58
C GLU A 366 -5.62 -12.43 19.75
N GLU A 367 -5.57 -13.67 20.27
CA GLU A 367 -5.09 -14.82 19.51
C GLU A 367 -5.90 -15.03 18.24
N ALA A 368 -7.24 -15.05 18.35
CA ALA A 368 -8.12 -15.19 17.20
C ALA A 368 -7.89 -14.09 16.16
N LYS A 369 -7.78 -12.83 16.61
CA LYS A 369 -7.51 -11.68 15.75
C LYS A 369 -6.18 -11.78 15.02
N LEU A 370 -5.10 -12.20 15.72
CA LEU A 370 -3.76 -12.33 15.11
C LEU A 370 -3.73 -13.49 14.11
N LYS A 371 -4.33 -14.64 14.45
CA LYS A 371 -4.48 -15.77 13.51
C LYS A 371 -5.35 -15.41 12.31
N GLY A 372 -6.41 -14.63 12.53
CA GLY A 372 -7.26 -14.09 11.47
C GLY A 372 -6.49 -13.13 10.56
N LEU A 373 -5.72 -12.21 11.14
CA LEU A 373 -4.89 -11.29 10.36
C LEU A 373 -3.89 -12.05 9.48
N TYR A 374 -3.23 -13.08 10.00
CA TYR A 374 -2.35 -13.95 9.21
C TYR A 374 -3.08 -14.56 8.02
N LYS A 375 -4.29 -15.13 8.23
CA LYS A 375 -5.12 -15.66 7.13
C LYS A 375 -5.44 -14.59 6.07
N TYR A 376 -5.77 -13.36 6.47
CA TYR A 376 -6.00 -12.25 5.54
C TYR A 376 -4.75 -11.87 4.77
N CYS A 377 -3.56 -11.92 5.37
CA CYS A 377 -2.29 -11.72 4.65
C CYS A 377 -2.02 -12.80 3.59
N TRP A 378 -2.67 -13.95 3.69
CA TRP A 378 -2.65 -15.03 2.71
C TRP A 378 -3.96 -15.14 1.90
N LEU A 379 -4.79 -14.10 1.91
CA LEU A 379 -6.08 -14.04 1.21
C LEU A 379 -6.94 -15.31 1.46
N MET A 380 -6.99 -15.76 2.70
CA MET A 380 -7.66 -17.00 3.18
C MET A 380 -7.07 -18.32 2.65
N LYS A 381 -5.89 -18.28 2.03
CA LYS A 381 -5.16 -19.45 1.50
C LYS A 381 -3.79 -19.60 2.21
N PRO A 382 -3.71 -19.71 3.56
CA PRO A 382 -2.44 -19.82 4.27
C PRO A 382 -1.73 -21.14 3.92
N PRO A 383 -0.38 -21.19 4.02
CA PRO A 383 0.37 -22.42 3.80
C PRO A 383 -0.01 -23.51 4.82
N LYS A 384 0.18 -24.77 4.43
CA LYS A 384 -0.14 -25.92 5.30
C LYS A 384 0.93 -26.18 6.38
N LYS A 385 2.12 -25.65 6.20
CA LYS A 385 3.27 -25.82 7.10
C LYS A 385 3.95 -24.46 7.29
N PRO A 386 4.55 -24.22 8.46
CA PRO A 386 5.28 -22.99 8.70
C PRO A 386 6.54 -22.91 7.82
N SER A 387 6.90 -21.70 7.45
CA SER A 387 8.14 -21.39 6.74
C SER A 387 9.36 -21.47 7.66
N ILE A 388 10.54 -21.45 7.07
CA ILE A 388 11.79 -21.25 7.80
C ILE A 388 11.98 -19.75 8.00
N HIS A 389 11.96 -19.33 9.26
CA HIS A 389 12.09 -17.93 9.60
C HIS A 389 13.57 -17.59 9.82
N VAL A 390 14.13 -16.82 8.88
CA VAL A 390 15.44 -16.21 9.03
C VAL A 390 15.21 -14.71 9.20
N PRO A 391 15.67 -14.09 10.30
CA PRO A 391 15.51 -12.67 10.52
C PRO A 391 16.04 -11.86 9.32
N TYR A 392 15.25 -10.91 8.84
CA TYR A 392 15.62 -10.12 7.65
C TYR A 392 16.97 -9.43 7.82
N ASN A 393 17.25 -8.89 9.00
CA ASN A 393 18.54 -8.26 9.32
C ASN A 393 19.72 -9.23 9.24
N LEU A 394 19.51 -10.52 9.53
CA LEU A 394 20.56 -11.52 9.36
C LEU A 394 20.82 -11.78 7.87
N LEU A 395 19.77 -11.88 7.06
CA LEU A 395 19.91 -12.07 5.62
C LEU A 395 20.62 -10.88 4.94
N THR A 396 20.22 -9.65 5.26
CA THR A 396 20.88 -8.44 4.72
C THR A 396 22.33 -8.36 5.16
N TYR A 397 22.61 -8.76 6.40
CA TYR A 397 23.98 -8.82 6.87
C TYR A 397 24.81 -9.86 6.11
N LEU A 398 24.32 -11.09 5.96
CA LEU A 398 25.01 -12.12 5.18
C LEU A 398 25.19 -11.69 3.72
N ALA A 399 24.20 -11.05 3.13
CA ALA A 399 24.29 -10.50 1.78
C ALA A 399 25.39 -9.44 1.62
N LYS A 400 25.63 -8.62 2.66
CA LYS A 400 26.66 -7.58 2.65
C LYS A 400 28.09 -8.13 2.67
N VAL A 401 28.29 -9.24 3.36
CA VAL A 401 29.62 -9.85 3.55
C VAL A 401 29.90 -11.03 2.60
N ALA A 402 28.92 -11.37 1.78
CA ALA A 402 29.03 -12.43 0.81
C ALA A 402 30.05 -12.07 -0.29
N PRO A 403 30.88 -13.02 -0.76
CA PRO A 403 31.76 -12.81 -1.90
C PRO A 403 30.94 -12.57 -3.18
N GLU A 404 31.39 -11.63 -4.01
CA GLU A 404 30.77 -11.38 -5.32
C GLU A 404 30.72 -12.66 -6.17
N ASN A 405 29.63 -12.87 -6.88
CA ASN A 405 29.32 -14.03 -7.74
C ASN A 405 29.07 -15.37 -7.01
N SER A 406 29.04 -15.40 -5.67
CA SER A 406 28.70 -16.59 -4.89
C SER A 406 27.80 -16.25 -3.68
N GLU A 407 27.12 -15.12 -3.72
CA GLU A 407 26.35 -14.58 -2.59
C GLU A 407 25.30 -15.57 -2.08
N PHE A 408 24.58 -16.22 -2.99
CA PHE A 408 23.51 -17.16 -2.63
C PHE A 408 24.08 -18.40 -1.91
N ASP A 409 25.10 -19.03 -2.48
CA ASP A 409 25.72 -20.25 -1.92
C ASP A 409 26.35 -19.95 -0.57
N PHE A 410 27.04 -18.82 -0.45
CA PHE A 410 27.58 -18.35 0.81
C PHE A 410 26.51 -18.19 1.89
N ILE A 411 25.37 -17.55 1.56
CA ILE A 411 24.28 -17.37 2.52
C ILE A 411 23.71 -18.73 2.94
N ILE A 412 23.48 -19.65 2.01
CA ILE A 412 22.99 -20.99 2.30
C ILE A 412 23.95 -21.75 3.22
N GLU A 413 25.26 -21.70 2.96
CA GLU A 413 26.26 -22.31 3.82
C GLU A 413 26.20 -21.74 5.25
N LYS A 414 26.12 -20.41 5.37
CA LYS A 414 25.99 -19.75 6.68
C LYS A 414 24.71 -20.08 7.40
N LEU A 415 23.59 -20.25 6.69
CA LEU A 415 22.33 -20.68 7.29
C LEU A 415 22.41 -22.12 7.82
N LYS A 416 23.20 -23.01 7.18
CA LYS A 416 23.53 -24.34 7.71
C LYS A 416 24.39 -24.22 8.99
N ASP A 417 25.47 -23.42 8.95
CA ASP A 417 26.35 -23.18 10.11
C ASP A 417 25.55 -22.65 11.32
N TYR A 418 24.59 -21.78 11.09
CA TYR A 418 23.68 -21.19 12.12
C TYR A 418 22.51 -22.08 12.51
N ARG A 419 22.35 -23.26 11.86
CA ARG A 419 21.28 -24.24 12.11
C ARG A 419 19.87 -23.70 11.82
N TYR A 420 19.74 -22.76 10.91
CA TYR A 420 18.43 -22.36 10.35
C TYR A 420 17.91 -23.42 9.39
N ILE A 421 18.81 -24.09 8.67
CA ILE A 421 18.56 -25.24 7.80
C ILE A 421 19.55 -26.35 8.12
N ARG A 422 19.16 -27.59 7.89
CA ARG A 422 20.04 -28.78 8.09
C ARG A 422 20.85 -29.09 6.83
N ASP A 423 20.21 -29.01 5.70
CA ASP A 423 20.78 -29.30 4.39
C ASP A 423 20.02 -28.57 3.28
N GLU A 424 20.43 -28.75 2.03
CA GLU A 424 19.85 -28.06 0.86
C GLU A 424 18.40 -28.44 0.55
N SER A 425 17.93 -29.60 1.02
CA SER A 425 16.53 -30.00 0.80
C SER A 425 15.52 -29.09 1.54
N GLU A 426 15.99 -28.36 2.55
CA GLU A 426 15.20 -27.38 3.29
C GLU A 426 15.18 -25.99 2.64
N VAL A 427 15.95 -25.78 1.56
CA VAL A 427 15.98 -24.50 0.82
C VAL A 427 14.73 -24.36 -0.04
N THR A 428 13.66 -23.84 0.56
CA THR A 428 12.38 -23.63 -0.10
C THR A 428 12.42 -22.42 -1.04
N GLU A 429 11.47 -22.34 -1.98
CA GLU A 429 11.31 -21.14 -2.84
C GLU A 429 11.03 -19.86 -2.02
N ASP A 430 10.37 -19.96 -0.88
CA ASP A 430 10.19 -18.82 0.03
C ASP A 430 11.53 -18.33 0.59
N LEU A 431 12.38 -19.24 1.06
CA LEU A 431 13.72 -18.88 1.55
C LEU A 431 14.59 -18.26 0.45
N LYS A 432 14.55 -18.80 -0.78
CA LYS A 432 15.27 -18.24 -1.92
C LYS A 432 14.85 -16.78 -2.18
N ARG A 433 13.54 -16.51 -2.21
CA ARG A 433 13.01 -15.15 -2.39
C ARG A 433 13.41 -14.21 -1.25
N ARG A 434 13.42 -14.69 -0.01
CA ARG A 434 13.89 -13.90 1.15
C ARG A 434 15.35 -13.50 1.03
N ILE A 435 16.19 -14.42 0.54
CA ILE A 435 17.60 -14.13 0.24
C ILE A 435 17.69 -13.08 -0.89
N GLU A 436 16.93 -13.25 -1.95
CA GLU A 436 16.90 -12.29 -3.07
C GLU A 436 16.46 -10.87 -2.60
N TYR A 437 15.44 -10.76 -1.74
CA TYR A 437 15.04 -9.49 -1.15
C TYR A 437 16.18 -8.84 -0.37
N ALA A 438 16.92 -9.62 0.40
CA ALA A 438 18.04 -9.11 1.17
C ALA A 438 19.23 -8.68 0.28
N LEU A 439 19.53 -9.44 -0.77
CA LEU A 439 20.53 -9.07 -1.77
C LEU A 439 20.17 -7.76 -2.49
N ASN A 440 18.91 -7.62 -2.92
CA ASN A 440 18.43 -6.39 -3.54
C ASN A 440 18.51 -5.21 -2.57
N TRP A 441 18.17 -5.45 -1.29
CA TRP A 441 18.27 -4.41 -0.26
C TRP A 441 19.69 -3.89 -0.13
N VAL A 442 20.67 -4.79 -0.03
CA VAL A 442 22.10 -4.43 0.13
C VAL A 442 22.60 -3.68 -1.11
N ARG A 443 22.27 -4.17 -2.32
CA ARG A 443 22.69 -3.51 -3.58
C ARG A 443 22.16 -2.08 -3.72
N ASP A 444 20.96 -1.80 -3.21
CA ASP A 444 20.29 -0.53 -3.48
C ASP A 444 20.41 0.48 -2.32
N PHE A 445 20.63 0.05 -1.07
CA PHE A 445 20.59 0.93 0.11
C PHE A 445 21.87 0.93 0.95
N GLU A 446 22.72 -0.04 0.79
CA GLU A 446 23.99 0.00 1.51
C GLU A 446 25.06 0.69 0.64
N GLU A 447 25.07 2.03 0.66
CA GLU A 447 26.37 2.70 0.55
C GLU A 447 27.24 2.12 1.65
N ILE A 448 28.48 1.74 1.31
CA ILE A 448 29.53 1.38 2.26
C ILE A 448 29.86 2.64 3.06
N THR A 449 28.95 3.07 3.91
CA THR A 449 29.24 4.03 4.95
C THR A 449 29.91 3.21 6.05
N GLU A 450 31.23 3.20 6.04
CA GLU A 450 32.01 3.00 7.26
C GLU A 450 31.49 4.05 8.24
N ALA A 451 30.50 3.67 9.05
CA ALA A 451 30.01 4.53 10.10
C ALA A 451 31.19 4.75 11.05
N SER A 452 31.73 5.95 11.08
CA SER A 452 32.76 6.32 12.03
C SER A 452 32.18 6.13 13.44
N VAL A 453 32.51 5.02 14.08
CA VAL A 453 32.09 4.73 15.45
C VAL A 453 33.11 5.38 16.36
N GLU A 454 32.79 6.52 16.97
CA GLU A 454 33.64 7.09 18.02
C GLU A 454 33.69 6.08 19.20
N LEU A 455 34.89 5.69 19.57
CA LEU A 455 35.14 4.74 20.67
C LEU A 455 35.62 5.49 21.90
N THR A 456 34.95 5.25 23.01
CA THR A 456 35.46 5.69 24.32
C THR A 456 36.72 4.90 24.72
N PRO A 457 37.60 5.44 25.58
CA PRO A 457 38.77 4.73 26.10
C PRO A 457 38.41 3.36 26.70
N ASN A 458 37.29 3.25 27.43
CA ASN A 458 36.81 2.01 28.02
C ASN A 458 36.37 1.00 26.94
N GLU A 459 35.73 1.45 25.89
CA GLU A 459 35.35 0.57 24.75
C GLU A 459 36.60 0.09 23.99
N MET A 460 37.57 0.97 23.74
CA MET A 460 38.83 0.57 23.12
C MET A 460 39.56 -0.50 23.94
N ASN A 461 39.61 -0.37 25.26
CA ASN A 461 40.22 -1.34 26.15
C ASN A 461 39.44 -2.67 26.16
N ALA A 462 38.10 -2.59 26.21
CA ALA A 462 37.24 -3.75 26.13
C ALA A 462 37.40 -4.51 24.80
N ILE A 463 37.53 -3.80 23.68
CA ILE A 463 37.76 -4.42 22.37
C ILE A 463 39.12 -5.14 22.33
N ARG A 464 40.20 -4.55 22.87
CA ARG A 464 41.53 -5.22 22.94
C ARG A 464 41.46 -6.50 23.75
N GLN A 465 40.81 -6.48 24.91
CA GLN A 465 40.63 -7.69 25.73
C GLN A 465 39.77 -8.72 25.03
N LEU A 466 38.71 -8.30 24.32
CA LEU A 466 37.88 -9.20 23.54
C LEU A 466 38.67 -9.90 22.43
N ILE A 467 39.54 -9.18 21.70
CA ILE A 467 40.40 -9.76 20.68
C ILE A 467 41.24 -10.90 21.27
N GLN A 468 41.89 -10.68 22.42
CA GLN A 468 42.67 -11.71 23.10
C GLN A 468 41.82 -12.94 23.48
N ARG A 469 40.58 -12.73 23.90
CA ARG A 469 39.64 -13.81 24.22
C ARG A 469 39.22 -14.59 22.96
N ILE A 470 38.98 -13.91 21.84
CA ILE A 470 38.65 -14.54 20.56
C ILE A 470 39.83 -15.34 19.99
N GLU A 471 41.06 -14.88 20.22
CA GLU A 471 42.28 -15.62 19.84
C GLU A 471 42.42 -16.92 20.62
N ALA A 472 42.14 -16.89 21.92
CA ALA A 472 42.30 -18.02 22.82
C ALA A 472 41.13 -19.02 22.78
N GLU A 473 39.93 -18.62 22.34
CA GLU A 473 38.72 -19.41 22.46
C GLU A 473 38.09 -19.71 21.09
N SER A 474 37.65 -20.96 20.87
CA SER A 474 36.99 -21.38 19.63
C SER A 474 35.50 -21.67 19.77
N GLU A 475 35.03 -21.84 21.01
CA GLU A 475 33.63 -22.17 21.27
C GLU A 475 32.75 -20.92 21.27
N ALA A 476 31.69 -20.93 20.44
CA ALA A 476 30.77 -19.82 20.29
C ALA A 476 30.16 -19.32 21.61
N GLU A 477 29.76 -20.23 22.50
CA GLU A 477 29.15 -19.87 23.79
C GLU A 477 30.16 -19.24 24.76
N LYS A 478 31.42 -19.68 24.72
CA LYS A 478 32.49 -19.09 25.53
C LYS A 478 32.85 -17.68 25.03
N ILE A 479 32.93 -17.50 23.69
CA ILE A 479 33.12 -16.18 23.10
C ILE A 479 31.93 -15.25 23.46
N GLN A 480 30.67 -15.74 23.38
CA GLN A 480 29.50 -14.98 23.81
C GLN A 480 29.59 -14.52 25.28
N SER A 481 30.02 -15.43 26.18
CA SER A 481 30.19 -15.12 27.59
C SER A 481 31.31 -14.11 27.83
N ALA A 482 32.45 -14.28 27.10
CA ALA A 482 33.57 -13.34 27.18
C ALA A 482 33.19 -11.90 26.85
N ILE A 483 32.26 -11.67 25.90
CA ILE A 483 31.79 -10.32 25.60
C ILE A 483 31.10 -9.67 26.81
N PHE A 484 30.28 -10.42 27.57
CA PHE A 484 29.64 -9.92 28.80
C PHE A 484 30.68 -9.65 29.90
N GLU A 485 31.67 -10.52 30.06
CA GLU A 485 32.70 -10.39 31.06
C GLU A 485 33.59 -9.16 30.80
N VAL A 486 34.06 -9.03 29.57
CA VAL A 486 34.92 -7.91 29.16
C VAL A 486 34.16 -6.57 29.26
N ALA A 487 32.90 -6.53 28.92
CA ALA A 487 32.09 -5.32 29.11
C ALA A 487 32.05 -4.89 30.59
N ARG A 488 31.77 -5.82 31.51
CA ARG A 488 31.73 -5.56 32.96
C ARG A 488 33.08 -5.14 33.52
N GLN A 489 34.15 -5.81 33.12
CA GLN A 489 35.51 -5.51 33.55
C GLN A 489 35.98 -4.11 33.17
N ASN A 490 35.41 -3.55 32.10
CA ASN A 490 35.71 -2.19 31.62
C ASN A 490 34.61 -1.17 31.98
N ASN A 491 33.80 -1.45 32.99
CA ASN A 491 32.71 -0.57 33.47
C ASN A 491 31.68 -0.18 32.36
N LEU A 492 31.50 -1.04 31.38
CA LEU A 492 30.50 -0.85 30.31
C LEU A 492 29.22 -1.63 30.63
N LYS A 493 28.08 -1.01 30.33
CA LYS A 493 26.81 -1.76 30.32
C LYS A 493 26.87 -2.76 29.14
N PRO A 494 26.69 -4.08 29.36
CA PRO A 494 26.80 -5.08 28.29
C PRO A 494 25.97 -4.70 27.06
N ARG A 495 24.74 -4.26 27.23
CA ARG A 495 23.86 -3.80 26.12
C ARG A 495 24.51 -2.72 25.26
N ASN A 496 25.23 -1.78 25.86
CA ASN A 496 25.90 -0.71 25.11
C ASN A 496 27.10 -1.25 24.36
N PHE A 497 27.91 -2.10 25.01
CA PHE A 497 29.08 -2.71 24.37
C PHE A 497 28.67 -3.63 23.20
N PHE A 498 27.62 -4.43 23.35
CA PHE A 498 27.05 -5.17 22.23
C PHE A 498 26.65 -4.25 21.07
N ARG A 499 26.03 -3.11 21.37
CA ARG A 499 25.67 -2.13 20.32
C ARG A 499 26.91 -1.56 19.62
N THR A 500 27.97 -1.27 20.36
CA THR A 500 29.25 -0.81 19.78
C THR A 500 29.85 -1.89 18.88
N LEU A 501 29.89 -3.14 19.32
CA LEU A 501 30.37 -4.27 18.53
C LEU A 501 29.51 -4.49 17.27
N TYR A 502 28.17 -4.40 17.38
CA TYR A 502 27.30 -4.47 16.21
C TYR A 502 27.57 -3.34 15.20
N ARG A 503 27.82 -2.14 15.67
CA ARG A 503 28.16 -1.02 14.78
C ARG A 503 29.48 -1.24 14.06
N ILE A 504 30.48 -1.76 14.75
CA ILE A 504 31.80 -2.06 14.17
C ILE A 504 31.70 -3.22 13.17
N LEU A 505 31.06 -4.31 13.57
CA LEU A 505 31.08 -5.56 12.82
C LEU A 505 29.97 -5.64 11.77
N LEU A 506 28.86 -4.91 11.97
CA LEU A 506 27.64 -5.02 11.18
C LEU A 506 27.13 -3.69 10.62
N GLY A 507 27.73 -2.56 11.00
CA GLY A 507 27.16 -1.24 10.67
C GLY A 507 25.75 -0.99 11.27
N ALA A 508 25.28 -1.83 12.21
CA ALA A 508 23.93 -1.83 12.77
C ALA A 508 23.93 -1.61 14.28
N SER A 509 22.80 -1.19 14.85
CA SER A 509 22.68 -1.01 16.31
C SER A 509 22.28 -2.29 17.07
N SER A 510 21.99 -3.37 16.37
CA SER A 510 21.61 -4.70 16.89
C SER A 510 21.90 -5.77 15.84
N GLY A 511 21.97 -7.04 16.25
CA GLY A 511 22.26 -8.15 15.34
C GLY A 511 22.11 -9.51 16.02
N PRO A 512 22.59 -10.59 15.38
CA PRO A 512 22.55 -11.95 15.91
C PRO A 512 23.41 -12.09 17.15
N ARG A 513 23.32 -13.23 17.86
CA ARG A 513 24.23 -13.54 18.97
C ARG A 513 25.67 -13.49 18.47
N LEU A 514 26.51 -12.61 19.06
CA LEU A 514 27.88 -12.35 18.57
C LEU A 514 28.81 -13.53 18.69
N GLY A 515 28.66 -14.41 19.68
CA GLY A 515 29.48 -15.59 19.81
C GLY A 515 29.41 -16.53 18.60
N PRO A 516 28.20 -17.05 18.26
CA PRO A 516 28.00 -17.82 17.02
C PRO A 516 28.41 -17.04 15.76
N TYR A 517 28.11 -15.74 15.73
CA TYR A 517 28.49 -14.87 14.64
C TYR A 517 30.01 -14.82 14.41
N ILE A 518 30.78 -14.54 15.46
CA ILE A 518 32.25 -14.45 15.39
C ILE A 518 32.89 -15.79 14.91
N THR A 519 32.33 -16.91 15.38
CA THR A 519 32.80 -18.24 14.98
C THR A 519 32.52 -18.51 13.50
N ALA A 520 31.31 -18.15 13.01
CA ALA A 520 30.91 -18.41 11.64
C ALA A 520 31.59 -17.50 10.63
N MET A 521 31.79 -16.21 10.97
CA MET A 521 32.54 -15.26 10.12
C MET A 521 34.05 -15.56 10.03
N GLY A 522 34.53 -16.48 10.84
CA GLY A 522 35.96 -16.72 11.02
C GLY A 522 36.56 -15.71 12.00
N ARG A 523 37.04 -16.22 13.10
CA ARG A 523 37.65 -15.43 14.20
C ARG A 523 38.69 -14.42 13.70
N ARG A 524 39.53 -14.83 12.73
CA ARG A 524 40.55 -13.96 12.14
C ARG A 524 40.00 -12.74 11.46
N ASN A 525 38.95 -12.88 10.67
CA ASN A 525 38.30 -11.76 9.95
C ASN A 525 37.70 -10.76 10.95
N VAL A 526 37.08 -11.25 12.02
CA VAL A 526 36.50 -10.40 13.07
C VAL A 526 37.61 -9.68 13.85
N ILE A 527 38.72 -10.35 14.17
CA ILE A 527 39.87 -9.74 14.83
C ILE A 527 40.43 -8.61 13.97
N GLU A 528 40.64 -8.83 12.69
CA GLU A 528 41.13 -7.83 11.74
C GLU A 528 40.20 -6.61 11.66
N ALA A 529 38.88 -6.80 11.64
CA ALA A 529 37.90 -5.72 11.65
C ALA A 529 37.97 -4.90 12.96
N LEU A 530 38.05 -5.54 14.10
CA LEU A 530 38.17 -4.89 15.40
C LEU A 530 39.51 -4.14 15.55
N GLN A 531 40.62 -4.70 15.06
CA GLN A 531 41.97 -4.08 15.07
C GLN A 531 41.96 -2.83 14.18
N ARG A 532 41.47 -2.92 12.96
CA ARG A 532 41.36 -1.77 12.05
C ARG A 532 40.62 -0.63 12.73
N ARG A 533 39.49 -0.90 13.39
CA ARG A 533 38.72 0.11 14.08
C ARG A 533 39.44 0.77 15.26
N LEU A 534 40.22 -0.03 16.01
CA LEU A 534 41.08 0.49 17.08
C LEU A 534 42.19 1.41 16.54
N GLU A 535 42.72 1.13 15.36
CA GLU A 535 43.75 1.98 14.71
C GLU A 535 43.15 3.30 14.22
N GLU A 536 41.97 3.27 13.63
CA GLU A 536 41.26 4.45 13.20
C GLU A 536 40.91 5.38 14.37
N ALA A 537 40.42 4.81 15.47
CA ALA A 537 40.10 5.54 16.69
C ALA A 537 41.31 6.16 17.41
N LYS A 538 42.54 5.71 17.10
CA LYS A 538 43.77 6.32 17.62
C LYS A 538 44.23 7.51 16.76
N LYS A 539 43.80 7.57 15.50
CA LYS A 539 44.15 8.65 14.54
C LYS A 539 43.19 9.83 14.59
N ALA A 540 41.97 9.62 15.11
CA ALA A 540 40.95 10.65 15.36
C ALA A 540 41.13 11.25 16.76
#